data_e4229a2d931192e2576055d7892d3617
#
_entry.id   e4229a2d931192e2576055d7892d3617
#
_cell.length_a   1.000
_cell.length_b   1.000
_cell.length_c   1.000
_cell.angle_alpha   90.00
_cell.angle_beta   90.00
_cell.angle_gamma   90.00
#
_symmetry.space_group_name_H-M   'P 1'
#
loop_
_entity.id
_entity.type
_entity.pdbx_description
1 polymer ?
#
loop_
_entity_poly.entity_id
_entity_poly.type
_entity_poly.pdbx_seq_one_letter_code
_entity_poly.pdbx_strand_id
1 'polypeptide(L)'
;MKIIKNIFELNKAIKNYKNIGFVPTMGGIHKGHESLIKSSQKKKLKTIVSIFINPTQFNKKKDFSTYPRNFKKDIEILKKNNVEYLFMPNAKEIYKKKNKKFNLKKSEK
;
A
#
# COMPACT_ATOMS: atom_id res chain seq x y z
N MET A 1 11.62 -8.35 2.77
CA MET A 1 10.55 -7.34 2.69
C MET A 1 10.08 -6.96 4.07
N LYS A 2 9.98 -5.69 4.33
CA LYS A 2 9.51 -5.24 5.61
C LYS A 2 8.04 -4.85 5.52
N ILE A 3 7.24 -5.31 6.48
CA ILE A 3 5.82 -5.00 6.52
C ILE A 3 5.58 -3.89 7.52
N ILE A 4 4.98 -2.80 7.07
CA ILE A 4 4.74 -1.62 7.88
C ILE A 4 3.25 -1.42 8.01
N LYS A 5 2.78 -1.19 9.22
CA LYS A 5 1.35 -1.10 9.47
C LYS A 5 0.83 0.26 9.92
N ASN A 6 1.70 1.21 10.14
CA ASN A 6 1.21 2.55 10.51
C ASN A 6 2.02 3.63 9.80
N ILE A 7 1.43 4.80 9.73
CA ILE A 7 2.01 5.90 8.97
C ILE A 7 3.29 6.42 9.58
N PHE A 8 3.40 6.39 10.88
CA PHE A 8 4.62 6.85 11.54
C PHE A 8 5.81 6.00 11.11
N GLU A 9 5.64 4.69 11.09
CA GLU A 9 6.72 3.81 10.67
C GLU A 9 7.00 3.92 9.18
N LEU A 10 5.98 4.18 8.38
CA LEU A 10 6.18 4.35 6.96
C LEU A 10 7.05 5.58 6.72
N ASN A 11 6.71 6.69 7.35
CA ASN A 11 7.48 7.92 7.17
C ASN A 11 8.91 7.75 7.63
N LYS A 12 9.10 7.01 8.71
CA LYS A 12 10.42 6.77 9.21
C LYS A 12 11.24 5.93 8.24
N ALA A 13 10.61 4.94 7.62
CA ALA A 13 11.30 4.06 6.71
C ALA A 13 11.71 4.74 5.42
N ILE A 14 10.94 5.70 4.95
CA ILE A 14 11.20 6.30 3.65
C ILE A 14 11.87 7.67 3.70
N LYS A 15 12.03 8.24 4.88
CA LYS A 15 12.53 9.60 4.95
C LYS A 15 13.89 9.84 4.31
N ASN A 16 14.73 8.85 4.22
CA ASN A 16 16.03 9.04 3.63
C ASN A 16 16.11 8.72 2.14
N TYR A 17 15.01 8.36 1.54
CA TYR A 17 15.01 8.02 0.13
C TYR A 17 14.42 9.16 -0.68
N LYS A 18 15.09 9.53 -1.75
CA LYS A 18 14.59 10.60 -2.58
C LYS A 18 13.61 10.15 -3.62
N ASN A 19 13.82 8.97 -4.17
CA ASN A 19 12.99 8.50 -5.27
C ASN A 19 12.24 7.26 -4.89
N ILE A 20 10.96 7.38 -4.73
CA ILE A 20 10.12 6.28 -4.29
C ILE A 20 9.08 5.95 -5.33
N GLY A 21 8.93 4.66 -5.63
CA GLY A 21 7.86 4.19 -6.51
C GLY A 21 6.79 3.58 -5.65
N PHE A 22 5.59 4.09 -5.73
CA PHE A 22 4.50 3.62 -4.88
C PHE A 22 3.45 2.90 -5.72
N VAL A 23 3.11 1.68 -5.33
CA VAL A 23 2.12 0.88 -6.03
C VAL A 23 0.96 0.55 -5.09
N PRO A 24 -0.11 1.32 -5.13
CA PRO A 24 -1.25 1.07 -4.24
C PRO A 24 -2.13 -0.04 -4.78
N THR A 25 -2.59 -0.91 -3.90
CA THR A 25 -3.48 -2.00 -4.30
C THR A 25 -4.52 -2.27 -3.22
N MET A 26 -5.50 -3.06 -3.56
CA MET A 26 -6.47 -3.53 -2.60
C MET A 26 -6.27 -5.03 -2.35
N GLY A 27 -5.08 -5.56 -2.64
CA GLY A 27 -4.83 -6.98 -2.53
C GLY A 27 -5.12 -7.66 -3.85
N GLY A 28 -4.98 -8.97 -3.88
CA GLY A 28 -5.19 -9.71 -5.13
C GLY A 28 -4.11 -9.38 -6.13
N ILE A 29 -2.86 -9.43 -5.69
CA ILE A 29 -1.75 -9.06 -6.55
C ILE A 29 -1.71 -9.94 -7.79
N HIS A 30 -1.64 -9.33 -8.94
CA HIS A 30 -1.64 -10.06 -10.20
C HIS A 30 -0.61 -9.45 -11.16
N LYS A 31 -0.59 -9.92 -12.37
CA LYS A 31 0.43 -9.50 -13.34
C LYS A 31 0.46 -8.00 -13.61
N GLY A 32 -0.67 -7.35 -13.56
CA GLY A 32 -0.72 -5.90 -13.73
C GLY A 32 0.04 -5.20 -12.62
N HIS A 33 -0.12 -5.65 -11.38
CA HIS A 33 0.61 -5.09 -10.26
C HIS A 33 2.09 -5.41 -10.40
N GLU A 34 2.41 -6.63 -10.81
CA GLU A 34 3.82 -7.01 -10.95
C GLU A 34 4.51 -6.16 -12.01
N SER A 35 3.78 -5.80 -13.05
CA SER A 35 4.33 -4.96 -14.09
C SER A 35 4.68 -3.57 -13.55
N LEU A 36 3.83 -3.02 -12.70
CA LEU A 36 4.10 -1.72 -12.08
C LEU A 36 5.29 -1.80 -11.14
N ILE A 37 5.41 -2.90 -10.41
CA ILE A 37 6.53 -3.10 -9.51
C ILE A 37 7.83 -3.16 -10.31
N LYS A 38 7.83 -3.90 -11.39
CA LYS A 38 9.02 -4.01 -12.21
C LYS A 38 9.39 -2.70 -12.87
N SER A 39 8.39 -1.92 -13.25
CA SER A 39 8.63 -0.61 -13.83
C SER A 39 9.31 0.30 -12.81
N SER A 40 8.84 0.27 -11.58
CA SER A 40 9.43 1.05 -10.52
C SER A 40 10.89 0.64 -10.28
N GLN A 41 11.13 -0.66 -10.23
CA GLN A 41 12.47 -1.18 -9.99
C GLN A 41 13.42 -0.85 -11.14
N LYS A 42 12.90 -0.87 -12.34
CA LYS A 42 13.72 -0.55 -13.48
C LYS A 42 14.19 0.89 -13.45
N LYS A 43 13.39 1.77 -12.88
CA LYS A 43 13.75 3.16 -12.74
C LYS A 43 14.59 3.39 -11.49
N LYS A 44 14.98 2.32 -10.83
CA LYS A 44 15.79 2.38 -9.62
C LYS A 44 15.15 3.15 -8.49
N LEU A 45 13.83 3.04 -8.38
CA LEU A 45 13.11 3.68 -7.29
C LEU A 45 13.02 2.71 -6.14
N LYS A 46 12.89 3.25 -4.93
CA LYS A 46 12.63 2.41 -3.77
C LYS A 46 11.15 2.07 -3.85
N THR A 47 10.84 0.81 -4.05
CA THR A 47 9.47 0.40 -4.31
C THR A 47 8.70 0.05 -3.05
N ILE A 48 7.55 0.68 -2.90
CA ILE A 48 6.65 0.42 -1.78
C ILE A 48 5.32 0.00 -2.36
N VAL A 49 4.81 -1.13 -1.92
CA VAL A 49 3.49 -1.57 -2.34
C VAL A 49 2.58 -1.43 -1.14
N SER A 50 1.38 -0.92 -1.32
CA SER A 50 0.43 -0.89 -0.23
C SER A 50 -0.73 -1.82 -0.53
N ILE A 51 -1.27 -2.44 0.52
CA ILE A 51 -2.48 -3.22 0.42
C ILE A 51 -3.43 -2.61 1.45
N PHE A 52 -4.44 -1.93 0.96
CA PHE A 52 -5.42 -1.32 1.84
C PHE A 52 -6.79 -1.45 1.20
N ILE A 53 -7.71 -2.09 1.91
CA ILE A 53 -9.06 -2.27 1.40
C ILE A 53 -9.91 -1.18 2.04
N ASN A 54 -10.23 -0.17 1.26
CA ASN A 54 -10.91 1.01 1.75
C ASN A 54 -12.41 0.81 1.76
N PRO A 55 -13.04 0.80 2.93
CA PRO A 55 -14.47 0.56 3.00
C PRO A 55 -15.29 1.61 2.27
N THR A 56 -14.76 2.82 2.12
CA THR A 56 -15.52 3.87 1.46
C THR A 56 -15.64 3.66 -0.04
N GLN A 57 -14.90 2.71 -0.59
CA GLN A 57 -14.99 2.43 -2.00
C GLN A 57 -16.08 1.41 -2.31
N PHE A 58 -16.77 0.92 -1.30
CA PHE A 58 -17.81 -0.06 -1.48
C PHE A 58 -19.18 0.57 -1.22
N ASN A 59 -20.14 0.29 -2.09
CA ASN A 59 -21.46 0.84 -1.91
C ASN A 59 -22.19 0.15 -0.77
N LYS A 60 -21.93 -1.10 -0.55
CA LYS A 60 -22.61 -1.85 0.50
C LYS A 60 -21.61 -2.44 1.46
N LYS A 61 -21.99 -2.44 2.73
CA LYS A 61 -21.17 -2.99 3.75
C LYS A 61 -20.88 -4.45 3.49
N LYS A 62 -21.84 -5.15 2.92
CA LYS A 62 -21.70 -6.54 2.62
C LYS A 62 -20.57 -6.76 1.61
N ASP A 63 -20.46 -5.93 0.61
CA ASP A 63 -19.44 -6.07 -0.41
C ASP A 63 -18.05 -5.90 0.20
N PHE A 64 -17.91 -4.99 1.14
CA PHE A 64 -16.64 -4.79 1.80
C PHE A 64 -16.28 -5.99 2.65
N SER A 65 -17.24 -6.51 3.40
CA SER A 65 -16.95 -7.60 4.32
C SER A 65 -16.64 -8.91 3.59
N THR A 66 -17.14 -9.07 2.37
CA THR A 66 -16.91 -10.28 1.61
C THR A 66 -15.78 -10.15 0.61
N TYR A 67 -15.14 -8.99 0.54
CA TYR A 67 -14.04 -8.81 -0.39
C TYR A 67 -12.91 -9.80 -0.07
N PRO A 68 -12.36 -10.49 -1.07
CA PRO A 68 -11.34 -11.51 -0.81
C PRO A 68 -10.08 -10.93 -0.17
N ARG A 69 -9.56 -11.61 0.82
CA ARG A 69 -8.37 -11.15 1.51
C ARG A 69 -7.37 -12.29 1.67
N ASN A 70 -6.68 -12.64 0.61
CA ASN A 70 -5.67 -13.67 0.70
C ASN A 70 -4.29 -13.03 0.78
N PHE A 71 -4.03 -12.38 1.92
CA PHE A 71 -2.81 -11.61 2.08
C PHE A 71 -1.56 -12.48 2.11
N LYS A 72 -1.69 -13.71 2.54
CA LYS A 72 -0.54 -14.60 2.58
C LYS A 72 0.00 -14.81 1.18
N LYS A 73 -0.87 -15.04 0.22
CA LYS A 73 -0.47 -15.24 -1.14
C LYS A 73 0.11 -13.95 -1.73
N ASP A 74 -0.52 -12.83 -1.41
CA ASP A 74 -0.03 -11.54 -1.89
C ASP A 74 1.37 -11.26 -1.37
N ILE A 75 1.61 -11.54 -0.11
CA ILE A 75 2.93 -11.34 0.49
C ILE A 75 3.97 -12.22 -0.19
N GLU A 76 3.61 -13.44 -0.51
CA GLU A 76 4.54 -14.33 -1.20
C GLU A 76 4.92 -13.80 -2.57
N ILE A 77 3.95 -13.29 -3.30
CA ILE A 77 4.21 -12.75 -4.62
C ILE A 77 5.10 -11.51 -4.52
N LEU A 78 4.84 -10.65 -3.54
CA LEU A 78 5.65 -9.46 -3.38
C LEU A 78 7.08 -9.79 -3.00
N LYS A 79 7.27 -10.77 -2.14
CA LYS A 79 8.61 -11.18 -1.77
C LYS A 79 9.36 -11.73 -2.98
N LYS A 80 8.65 -12.48 -3.83
CA LYS A 80 9.26 -13.03 -5.00
C LYS A 80 9.68 -11.94 -5.95
N ASN A 81 9.01 -10.83 -5.95
CA ASN A 81 9.34 -9.71 -6.80
C ASN A 81 10.29 -8.72 -6.15
N ASN A 82 10.90 -9.09 -5.04
CA ASN A 82 11.90 -8.28 -4.36
C ASN A 82 11.42 -6.91 -3.93
N VAL A 83 10.16 -6.82 -3.53
CA VAL A 83 9.61 -5.57 -3.01
C VAL A 83 10.23 -5.31 -1.66
N GLU A 84 10.65 -4.09 -1.41
CA GLU A 84 11.30 -3.77 -0.15
C GLU A 84 10.37 -3.44 0.99
N TYR A 85 9.29 -2.75 0.72
CA TYR A 85 8.36 -2.37 1.76
C TYR A 85 6.92 -2.67 1.36
N LEU A 86 6.18 -3.27 2.28
CA LEU A 86 4.76 -3.49 2.08
C LEU A 86 4.04 -2.72 3.18
N PHE A 87 3.21 -1.75 2.79
CA PHE A 87 2.46 -0.95 3.73
C PHE A 87 1.05 -1.50 3.81
N MET A 88 0.67 -2.02 4.97
CA MET A 88 -0.65 -2.61 5.18
C MET A 88 -1.33 -1.99 6.38
N PRO A 89 -1.82 -0.77 6.26
CA PRO A 89 -2.49 -0.14 7.39
C PRO A 89 -3.91 -0.67 7.52
N ASN A 90 -4.52 -0.50 8.68
CA ASN A 90 -5.93 -0.81 8.78
C ASN A 90 -6.72 0.49 8.63
N ALA A 91 -8.03 0.38 8.42
CA ALA A 91 -8.85 1.54 8.19
C ALA A 91 -8.80 2.52 9.34
N LYS A 92 -8.71 2.01 10.56
CA LYS A 92 -8.66 2.85 11.70
C LYS A 92 -7.45 3.77 11.67
N GLU A 93 -6.32 3.24 11.30
CA GLU A 93 -5.10 4.03 11.24
C GLU A 93 -5.23 5.14 10.21
N ILE A 94 -5.76 4.83 9.05
CA ILE A 94 -5.91 5.80 7.98
C ILE A 94 -6.90 6.90 8.37
N TYR A 95 -8.05 6.53 8.88
CA TYR A 95 -9.05 7.53 9.20
C TYR A 95 -8.66 8.38 10.41
N LYS A 96 -7.90 7.83 11.33
CA LYS A 96 -7.45 8.59 12.44
C LYS A 96 -6.54 9.71 11.97
N LYS A 97 -5.63 9.43 11.05
CA LYS A 97 -4.73 10.44 10.54
C LYS A 97 -5.48 11.45 9.72
N LYS A 98 -6.45 10.99 8.96
CA LYS A 98 -7.20 11.89 8.16
C LYS A 98 -7.98 12.88 9.00
N ASN A 99 -8.54 12.44 10.10
CA ASN A 99 -9.27 13.34 10.95
C ASN A 99 -8.38 14.32 11.66
N LYS A 100 -7.11 14.07 11.80
CA LYS A 100 -6.26 14.97 12.48
C LYS A 100 -5.93 16.09 11.64
N LYS A 101 -5.65 16.03 10.50
CA LYS A 101 -5.30 17.10 9.81
C LYS A 101 -4.95 16.83 8.61
N PHE A 102 -5.32 16.80 7.83
CA PHE A 102 -5.15 16.46 6.86
C PHE A 102 -4.93 17.03 5.83
N ASN A 103 -4.22 17.44 5.57
CA ASN A 103 -3.89 18.12 4.59
C ASN A 103 -3.22 17.35 3.57
N LEU A 104 -3.02 16.21 3.68
CA LEU A 104 -2.39 15.58 2.75
C LEU A 104 -3.06 15.59 1.52
N LYS A 105 -4.32 15.67 1.50
CA LYS A 105 -5.00 15.65 0.39
C LYS A 105 -4.67 16.61 -0.53
N LYS A 106 -4.27 17.68 -0.20
CA LYS A 106 -4.00 18.61 -1.09
C LYS A 106 -2.84 18.24 -1.83
N SER A 107 -2.01 17.53 -1.34
CA SER A 107 -0.86 17.35 -2.07
C SER A 107 -1.08 16.27 -3.02
N GLU A 108 -2.01 15.53 -2.86
CA GLU A 108 -2.15 14.60 -3.65
C GLU A 108 -2.81 14.78 -4.70
N LYS A 109 -3.12 15.49 -4.98
CA LYS A 109 -3.75 15.69 -5.99
C LYS A 109 -3.31 15.92 -6.75
#